data_3bb5e123314ea33eb3e5b4d2da4dbc6e
#
_entry.id   3bb5e123314ea33eb3e5b4d2da4dbc6e
#
_cell.length_a   1.000
_cell.length_b   1.000
_cell.length_c   1.000
_cell.angle_alpha   90.00
_cell.angle_beta   90.00
_cell.angle_gamma   90.00
#
_symmetry.space_group_name_H-M   'P 1'
#
loop_
_entity.id
_entity.type
_entity.pdbx_description
1 polymer ?
#
loop_
_entity_poly.entity_id
_entity_poly.type
_entity_poly.pdbx_seq_one_letter_code
_entity_poly.pdbx_strand_id
1 'polypeptide(L)'
;DETPYTIAEPLVRLASLARVLNNLQRKGYKIGIISWLAKNSSTDYDEKVTKAKRAWLNKHLHSVRFDEINIVTYGTPKQRFAKTNNDILFDDEAKNRNDWTGKAFDVTNIIETLRGLA
;
A
#
# COMPACT_ATOMS: atom_id res chain seq x y z
N ASP A 1 -14.18 8.36 0.22
CA ASP A 1 -14.15 8.63 1.63
C ASP A 1 -12.92 8.00 2.26
N GLU A 2 -12.57 8.44 3.45
CA GLU A 2 -11.31 8.11 4.10
C GLU A 2 -11.43 6.88 5.01
N THR A 3 -12.61 6.36 5.17
CA THR A 3 -12.92 5.27 6.07
C THR A 3 -11.99 4.06 5.95
N PRO A 4 -11.62 3.60 4.73
CA PRO A 4 -10.75 2.43 4.62
C PRO A 4 -9.41 2.55 5.35
N TYR A 5 -8.90 3.77 5.50
CA TYR A 5 -7.59 3.97 6.13
C TYR A 5 -7.67 3.97 7.65
N THR A 6 -8.79 4.41 8.21
CA THR A 6 -9.02 4.32 9.64
C THR A 6 -9.37 2.91 10.08
N ILE A 7 -10.10 2.17 9.25
CA ILE A 7 -10.52 0.80 9.56
C ILE A 7 -9.34 -0.17 9.53
N ALA A 8 -8.35 0.07 8.68
CA ALA A 8 -7.20 -0.82 8.57
C ALA A 8 -6.42 -0.97 9.88
N GLU A 9 -6.48 0.03 10.74
CA GLU A 9 -5.73 0.05 11.98
C GLU A 9 -6.03 -1.15 12.90
N PRO A 10 -7.28 -1.57 13.11
CA PRO A 10 -7.56 -2.73 13.94
C PRO A 10 -7.08 -4.05 13.33
N LEU A 11 -6.94 -4.11 12.01
CA LEU A 11 -6.58 -5.34 11.30
C LEU A 11 -5.07 -5.54 11.22
N VAL A 12 -4.29 -4.48 11.41
CA VAL A 12 -2.83 -4.51 11.26
C VAL A 12 -2.18 -3.81 12.45
N ARG A 13 -1.25 -4.49 13.08
CA ARG A 13 -0.44 -3.87 14.14
C ARG A 13 0.61 -3.00 13.49
N LEU A 14 0.38 -1.70 13.50
CA LEU A 14 1.20 -0.75 12.76
C LEU A 14 2.65 -0.70 13.19
N ALA A 15 2.92 -0.81 14.49
CA ALA A 15 4.30 -0.84 14.97
C ALA A 15 5.04 -2.07 14.46
N SER A 16 4.39 -3.22 14.44
CA SER A 16 4.97 -4.46 13.92
C SER A 16 5.18 -4.37 12.41
N LEU A 17 4.21 -3.79 11.71
CA LEU A 17 4.33 -3.59 10.26
C LEU A 17 5.51 -2.67 9.94
N ALA A 18 5.62 -1.54 10.64
CA ALA A 18 6.73 -0.61 10.43
C ALA A 18 8.08 -1.28 10.64
N ARG A 19 8.19 -2.09 11.70
CA ARG A 19 9.44 -2.79 12.01
C ARG A 19 9.84 -3.76 10.91
N VAL A 20 8.88 -4.52 10.39
CA VAL A 20 9.13 -5.46 9.30
C VAL A 20 9.53 -4.73 8.03
N LEU A 21 8.82 -3.66 7.68
CA LEU A 21 9.14 -2.86 6.50
C LEU A 21 10.53 -2.24 6.61
N ASN A 22 10.86 -1.69 7.76
CA ASN A 22 12.19 -1.12 7.99
C ASN A 22 13.28 -2.18 7.83
N ASN A 23 13.05 -3.38 8.35
CA ASN A 23 14.01 -4.48 8.22
C ASN A 23 14.20 -4.87 6.75
N LEU A 24 13.12 -4.96 6.00
CA LEU A 24 13.20 -5.29 4.58
C LEU A 24 13.96 -4.20 3.80
N GLN A 25 13.74 -2.93 4.12
CA GLN A 25 14.47 -1.85 3.48
C GLN A 25 15.97 -1.93 3.75
N ARG A 26 16.35 -2.30 4.97
CA ARG A 26 17.77 -2.51 5.29
C ARG A 26 18.38 -3.65 4.49
N LYS A 27 17.56 -4.61 4.06
CA LYS A 27 18.00 -5.74 3.23
C LYS A 27 17.94 -5.43 1.73
N GLY A 28 17.57 -4.22 1.36
CA GLY A 28 17.57 -3.78 -0.04
C GLY A 28 16.22 -3.80 -0.73
N TYR A 29 15.15 -4.17 -0.03
CA TYR A 29 13.81 -4.10 -0.62
C TYR A 29 13.35 -2.67 -0.78
N LYS A 30 12.67 -2.40 -1.88
CA LYS A 30 11.98 -1.13 -2.11
C LYS A 30 10.55 -1.27 -1.65
N ILE A 31 10.02 -0.22 -1.03
CA ILE A 31 8.65 -0.22 -0.51
C ILE A 31 7.88 0.91 -1.17
N GLY A 32 6.77 0.57 -1.78
CA GLY A 32 5.91 1.55 -2.44
C GLY A 32 4.46 1.42 -2.03
N ILE A 33 3.70 2.46 -2.30
CA ILE A 33 2.26 2.51 -2.09
C ILE A 33 1.57 2.73 -3.44
N ILE A 34 0.53 1.97 -3.70
CA ILE A 34 -0.36 2.19 -4.84
C ILE A 34 -1.78 2.22 -4.29
N SER A 35 -2.44 3.36 -4.40
CA SER A 35 -3.77 3.53 -3.85
C SER A 35 -4.69 4.19 -4.87
N TRP A 36 -5.90 3.68 -5.01
CA TRP A 36 -6.91 4.24 -5.91
C TRP A 36 -7.71 5.33 -5.22
N LEU A 37 -7.98 6.39 -5.95
CA LEU A 37 -8.97 7.39 -5.58
C LEU A 37 -10.37 6.84 -5.79
N ALA A 38 -11.38 7.56 -5.27
CA ALA A 38 -12.76 7.12 -5.39
C ALA A 38 -13.25 7.18 -6.83
N LYS A 39 -14.16 6.27 -7.17
CA LYS A 39 -14.80 6.25 -8.47
C LYS A 39 -15.69 7.49 -8.63
N ASN A 40 -15.61 8.14 -9.79
CA ASN A 40 -16.47 9.29 -10.14
C ASN A 40 -16.39 10.46 -9.15
N SER A 41 -15.23 10.66 -8.53
CA SER A 41 -15.03 11.77 -7.60
C SER A 41 -14.62 13.07 -8.32
N SER A 42 -14.77 14.17 -7.62
CA SER A 42 -14.32 15.47 -8.12
C SER A 42 -12.84 15.69 -7.86
N THR A 43 -12.23 16.63 -8.58
CA THR A 43 -10.84 17.02 -8.37
C THR A 43 -10.60 17.50 -6.94
N ASP A 44 -11.51 18.32 -6.41
CA ASP A 44 -11.38 18.84 -5.04
C ASP A 44 -11.42 17.72 -4.01
N TYR A 45 -12.32 16.76 -4.19
CA TYR A 45 -12.40 15.60 -3.30
C TYR A 45 -11.12 14.77 -3.39
N ASP A 46 -10.62 14.55 -4.60
CA ASP A 46 -9.40 13.79 -4.82
C ASP A 46 -8.19 14.41 -4.13
N GLU A 47 -8.11 15.74 -4.15
CA GLU A 47 -7.03 16.45 -3.46
C GLU A 47 -7.11 16.24 -1.94
N LYS A 48 -8.31 16.32 -1.38
CA LYS A 48 -8.53 16.08 0.05
C LYS A 48 -8.17 14.68 0.44
N VAL A 49 -8.59 13.68 -0.34
CA VAL A 49 -8.30 12.27 -0.09
C VAL A 49 -6.80 12.00 -0.20
N THR A 50 -6.16 12.58 -1.21
CA THR A 50 -4.71 12.42 -1.39
C THR A 50 -3.94 12.95 -0.18
N LYS A 51 -4.32 14.13 0.31
CA LYS A 51 -3.69 14.70 1.50
C LYS A 51 -3.93 13.82 2.73
N ALA A 52 -5.16 13.31 2.88
CA ALA A 52 -5.52 12.47 4.01
C ALA A 52 -4.72 11.16 3.99
N LYS A 53 -4.56 10.54 2.83
CA LYS A 53 -3.78 9.30 2.69
C LYS A 53 -2.31 9.54 3.06
N ARG A 54 -1.73 10.61 2.55
CA ARG A 54 -0.34 10.95 2.87
C ARG A 54 -0.15 11.28 4.35
N ALA A 55 -1.09 12.02 4.94
CA ALA A 55 -1.05 12.35 6.35
C ALA A 55 -1.15 11.09 7.21
N TRP A 56 -2.00 10.13 6.83
CA TRP A 56 -2.15 8.87 7.53
C TRP A 56 -0.84 8.08 7.54
N LEU A 57 -0.19 7.98 6.38
CA LEU A 57 1.09 7.29 6.27
C LEU A 57 2.15 7.96 7.14
N ASN A 58 2.21 9.28 7.10
CA ASN A 58 3.16 10.05 7.89
C ASN A 58 2.92 9.91 9.39
N LYS A 59 1.67 9.81 9.80
CA LYS A 59 1.31 9.67 11.21
C LYS A 59 1.58 8.27 11.75
N HIS A 60 1.20 7.25 10.99
CA HIS A 60 1.17 5.87 11.48
C HIS A 60 2.37 5.02 11.04
N LEU A 61 3.02 5.39 9.96
CA LEU A 61 4.18 4.68 9.41
C LEU A 61 5.32 5.64 9.13
N HIS A 62 5.51 6.64 10.00
CA HIS A 62 6.48 7.72 9.80
C HIS A 62 7.93 7.23 9.70
N SER A 63 8.24 6.09 10.32
CA SER A 63 9.60 5.55 10.29
C SER A 63 9.91 4.81 8.99
N VAL A 64 8.90 4.53 8.17
CA VAL A 64 9.09 3.86 6.89
C VAL A 64 9.31 4.90 5.81
N ARG A 65 10.43 4.77 5.10
CA ARG A 65 10.71 5.65 3.97
C ARG A 65 10.19 4.99 2.70
N PHE A 66 9.01 5.41 2.25
CA PHE A 66 8.44 4.87 1.02
C PHE A 66 9.23 5.38 -0.19
N ASP A 67 9.66 4.46 -1.05
CA ASP A 67 10.37 4.80 -2.27
C ASP A 67 9.45 5.47 -3.28
N GLU A 68 8.17 5.10 -3.28
CA GLU A 68 7.15 5.71 -4.11
C GLU A 68 5.82 5.72 -3.37
N ILE A 69 5.05 6.77 -3.58
CA ILE A 69 3.66 6.85 -3.13
C ILE A 69 2.84 7.25 -4.34
N ASN A 70 2.08 6.30 -4.88
CA ASN A 70 1.26 6.49 -6.06
C ASN A 70 -0.21 6.49 -5.66
N ILE A 71 -0.83 7.65 -5.65
CA ILE A 71 -2.26 7.81 -5.39
C ILE A 71 -2.88 8.21 -6.71
N VAL A 72 -3.63 7.30 -7.30
CA VAL A 72 -4.00 7.36 -8.71
C VAL A 72 -5.50 7.20 -8.89
N THR A 73 -5.99 7.55 -10.08
CA THR A 73 -7.41 7.47 -10.38
C THR A 73 -7.92 6.04 -10.28
N TYR A 74 -9.20 5.91 -9.93
CA TYR A 74 -9.86 4.61 -9.83
C TYR A 74 -9.70 3.82 -11.13
N GLY A 75 -9.36 2.57 -11.00
CA GLY A 75 -9.23 1.68 -12.14
C GLY A 75 -7.87 1.69 -12.84
N THR A 76 -6.96 2.57 -12.47
CA THR A 76 -5.61 2.55 -13.02
C THR A 76 -4.96 1.20 -12.73
N PRO A 77 -4.49 0.47 -13.75
CA PRO A 77 -3.87 -0.84 -13.52
C PRO A 77 -2.67 -0.73 -12.59
N LYS A 78 -2.72 -1.42 -11.46
CA LYS A 78 -1.64 -1.35 -10.48
C LYS A 78 -0.34 -1.93 -11.01
N GLN A 79 -0.42 -2.87 -11.96
CA GLN A 79 0.74 -3.45 -12.63
C GLN A 79 1.62 -2.38 -13.28
N ARG A 80 1.04 -1.25 -13.66
CA ARG A 80 1.77 -0.15 -14.28
C ARG A 80 2.90 0.39 -13.41
N PHE A 81 2.79 0.18 -12.09
CA PHE A 81 3.76 0.70 -11.12
C PHE A 81 4.78 -0.34 -10.67
N ALA A 82 4.67 -1.57 -11.16
CA ALA A 82 5.68 -2.59 -10.90
C ALA A 82 6.98 -2.22 -11.60
N LYS A 83 8.09 -2.42 -10.91
CA LYS A 83 9.42 -2.18 -11.49
C LYS A 83 9.98 -3.44 -12.14
N THR A 84 9.59 -4.61 -11.63
CA THR A 84 9.99 -5.90 -12.16
C THR A 84 8.82 -6.87 -12.11
N ASN A 85 8.93 -8.00 -12.82
CA ASN A 85 7.93 -9.05 -12.77
C ASN A 85 7.96 -9.83 -11.44
N ASN A 86 8.94 -9.57 -10.59
CA ASN A 86 9.06 -10.23 -9.30
C ASN A 86 8.55 -9.37 -8.14
N ASP A 87 8.07 -8.18 -8.42
CA ASP A 87 7.52 -7.31 -7.39
C ASP A 87 6.29 -7.94 -6.75
N ILE A 88 6.13 -7.75 -5.45
CA ILE A 88 5.07 -8.37 -4.66
C ILE A 88 4.02 -7.32 -4.32
N LEU A 89 2.76 -7.67 -4.54
CA LEU A 89 1.63 -6.80 -4.23
C LEU A 89 0.88 -7.31 -3.01
N PHE A 90 0.51 -6.40 -2.12
CA PHE A 90 -0.46 -6.64 -1.06
C PHE A 90 -1.68 -5.78 -1.34
N ASP A 91 -2.82 -6.40 -1.59
CA ASP A 91 -4.04 -5.71 -1.95
C ASP A 91 -5.24 -6.53 -1.46
N ASP A 92 -6.24 -5.85 -0.91
CA ASP A 92 -7.43 -6.52 -0.41
C ASP A 92 -8.42 -6.92 -1.51
N GLU A 93 -8.24 -6.40 -2.73
CA GLU A 93 -9.11 -6.70 -3.84
C GLU A 93 -8.58 -7.85 -4.69
N ALA A 94 -9.41 -8.88 -4.86
CA ALA A 94 -9.04 -10.05 -5.64
C ALA A 94 -8.71 -9.70 -7.08
N LYS A 95 -9.47 -8.78 -7.69
CA LYS A 95 -9.22 -8.38 -9.08
C LYS A 95 -7.80 -7.82 -9.25
N ASN A 96 -7.38 -6.96 -8.34
CA ASN A 96 -6.04 -6.38 -8.41
C ASN A 96 -4.96 -7.45 -8.22
N ARG A 97 -5.19 -8.39 -7.31
CA ARG A 97 -4.24 -9.49 -7.12
C ARG A 97 -4.16 -10.38 -8.36
N ASN A 98 -5.30 -10.68 -8.98
CA ASN A 98 -5.33 -11.53 -10.17
C ASN A 98 -4.68 -10.89 -11.38
N ASP A 99 -4.76 -9.56 -11.48
CA ASP A 99 -4.18 -8.81 -12.60
C ASP A 99 -2.68 -8.54 -12.43
N TRP A 100 -2.13 -8.84 -11.27
CA TRP A 100 -0.71 -8.60 -10.97
C TRP A 100 0.15 -9.74 -11.51
N THR A 101 1.26 -9.41 -12.17
CA THR A 101 2.13 -10.41 -12.79
C THR A 101 2.92 -11.21 -11.77
N GLY A 102 3.46 -10.54 -10.76
CA GLY A 102 4.24 -11.20 -9.71
C GLY A 102 3.37 -11.87 -8.67
N LYS A 103 3.93 -12.16 -7.52
CA LYS A 103 3.16 -12.68 -6.40
C LYS A 103 2.27 -11.61 -5.82
N ALA A 104 1.05 -11.97 -5.46
CA ALA A 104 0.10 -11.04 -4.85
C ALA A 104 -0.62 -11.73 -3.70
N PHE A 105 -0.80 -11.00 -2.62
CA PHE A 105 -1.39 -11.51 -1.38
C PHE A 105 -2.46 -10.56 -0.86
N ASP A 106 -3.45 -11.12 -0.17
CA ASP A 106 -4.37 -10.32 0.62
C ASP A 106 -3.60 -9.68 1.78
N VAL A 107 -4.09 -8.55 2.26
CA VAL A 107 -3.48 -7.81 3.37
C VAL A 107 -3.68 -8.49 4.72
N THR A 108 -4.54 -9.49 4.81
CA THR A 108 -4.93 -10.12 6.08
C THR A 108 -3.73 -10.61 6.89
N ASN A 109 -2.74 -11.22 6.23
CA ASN A 109 -1.56 -11.78 6.89
C ASN A 109 -0.28 -11.08 6.43
N ILE A 110 -0.37 -9.77 6.20
CA ILE A 110 0.75 -9.02 5.62
C ILE A 110 2.03 -9.13 6.46
N ILE A 111 1.90 -9.03 7.77
CA ILE A 111 3.10 -9.07 8.65
C ILE A 111 3.80 -10.41 8.56
N GLU A 112 3.05 -11.50 8.68
CA GLU A 112 3.62 -12.85 8.60
C GLU A 112 4.25 -13.13 7.24
N THR A 113 3.57 -12.71 6.18
CA THR A 113 4.08 -12.89 4.82
C THR A 113 5.37 -12.11 4.61
N LEU A 114 5.40 -10.85 5.07
CA LEU A 114 6.61 -10.03 4.96
C LEU A 114 7.76 -10.59 5.78
N ARG A 115 7.48 -11.14 6.96
CA ARG A 115 8.52 -11.80 7.78
C ARG A 115 9.14 -12.97 7.04
N GLY A 116 8.37 -13.68 6.25
CA GLY A 116 8.87 -14.78 5.44
C GLY A 116 9.83 -14.37 4.34
N LEU A 117 9.82 -13.10 3.94
CA LEU A 117 10.74 -12.56 2.96
C LEU A 117 12.09 -12.17 3.56
N ALA A 118 12.11 -11.97 4.85
CA ALA A 118 13.30 -11.45 5.55
C ALA A 118 14.42 -12.52 5.76
#